data_1f289939409b02b91cfd00f2a253d8cf
#
_entry.id   1f289939409b02b91cfd00f2a253d8cf
#
_cell.length_a   1.000
_cell.length_b   1.000
_cell.length_c   1.000
_cell.angle_alpha   90.00
_cell.angle_beta   90.00
_cell.angle_gamma   90.00
#
_symmetry.space_group_name_H-M   'P 1'
#
loop_
_entity.id
_entity.type
_entity.pdbx_description
1 polymer ?
#
loop_
_entity_poly.entity_id
_entity_poly.type
_entity_poly.pdbx_seq_one_letter_code
_entity_poly.pdbx_strand_id
1 'polypeptide(L)'
;MNKKEDALQTAPELKLNQSYRVSFRNGVYTNPQRTELYSVYEPNKVLKFIPTANGYYEASIYIAERNQHMTVQFAYSDAESIKDNKYYSVSNGSYEYNIHTSKEASIASSTYNVYRNTARGAAYLQKGKTYYIVAYASYDDYDVEKTMKTEVQGYAYHTVPATIKVYKHSHDYEVTTYKYSDYTSAYYNCRVCSHSTSSYFYKPKTLTLSATSYTYDGKVKKPSVTVKDSNGKKISSAYYNVTCSGGCKNVGKYTVKVKFKKEYARFGSMTKTFTINPKGTSVSKVTAAKKGFKVTWKKQTTQTTGYEVQYSTSSNFKKGNKTITVGKNKTTSKSVSKLSAKKKYYVRVRTYKTVKVNGKNVKLYSGWSKAKSVTTKK
;
A
#
# COMPACT_ATOMS: atom_id res chain seq x y z
N MET A 1 39.84 17.11 36.43
CA MET A 1 38.70 17.31 35.50
C MET A 1 38.31 15.98 34.88
N ASN A 2 37.06 15.68 34.83
CA ASN A 2 36.59 14.41 34.27
C ASN A 2 36.60 14.55 32.74
N LYS A 3 37.50 13.84 32.05
CA LYS A 3 37.68 13.93 30.58
C LYS A 3 36.35 13.72 29.79
N LYS A 4 35.40 12.99 30.38
CA LYS A 4 34.07 12.80 29.87
C LYS A 4 33.27 14.10 29.84
N GLU A 5 33.24 14.82 30.94
CA GLU A 5 32.49 16.08 31.06
C GLU A 5 33.04 17.13 30.09
N ASP A 6 34.36 17.20 29.95
CA ASP A 6 35.02 18.09 28.98
C ASP A 6 34.63 17.73 27.53
N ALA A 7 34.65 16.44 27.19
CA ALA A 7 34.25 16.00 25.85
C ALA A 7 32.77 16.28 25.54
N LEU A 8 31.87 16.17 26.52
CA LEU A 8 30.45 16.47 26.34
C LEU A 8 30.17 17.97 26.27
N GLN A 9 30.91 18.78 27.07
CA GLN A 9 30.75 20.23 27.05
C GLN A 9 31.32 20.86 25.76
N THR A 10 32.39 20.30 25.24
CA THR A 10 33.07 20.80 24.03
C THR A 10 32.56 20.16 22.75
N ALA A 11 31.66 19.18 22.82
CA ALA A 11 31.13 18.47 21.65
C ALA A 11 30.51 19.43 20.62
N PRO A 12 31.01 19.45 19.38
CA PRO A 12 30.45 20.29 18.33
C PRO A 12 28.99 19.94 18.05
N GLU A 13 28.14 20.96 17.82
CA GLU A 13 26.74 20.72 17.48
C GLU A 13 26.58 20.42 15.99
N LEU A 14 26.01 19.25 15.69
CA LEU A 14 25.66 18.84 14.34
C LEU A 14 24.21 19.24 14.04
N LYS A 15 24.00 19.99 12.96
CA LYS A 15 22.68 20.38 12.49
C LYS A 15 22.08 19.31 11.55
N LEU A 16 20.76 19.22 11.51
CA LEU A 16 20.04 18.32 10.61
C LEU A 16 20.48 18.54 9.15
N ASN A 17 20.78 17.45 8.46
CA ASN A 17 21.27 17.42 7.07
C ASN A 17 22.64 18.10 6.82
N GLN A 18 23.27 18.63 7.83
CA GLN A 18 24.64 19.14 7.75
C GLN A 18 25.64 17.98 7.87
N SER A 19 26.72 18.05 7.10
CA SER A 19 27.84 17.12 7.18
C SER A 19 28.93 17.69 8.09
N TYR A 20 29.48 16.87 8.96
CA TYR A 20 30.59 17.21 9.81
C TYR A 20 31.78 16.32 9.48
N ARG A 21 32.92 16.92 9.13
CA ARG A 21 34.18 16.22 8.81
C ARG A 21 34.99 15.99 10.08
N VAL A 22 35.43 14.76 10.28
CA VAL A 22 36.29 14.35 11.38
C VAL A 22 37.44 13.53 10.83
N SER A 23 38.47 13.37 11.64
CA SER A 23 39.57 12.45 11.35
C SER A 23 39.82 11.58 12.56
N PHE A 24 40.02 10.29 12.33
CA PHE A 24 40.44 9.32 13.35
C PHE A 24 41.92 8.99 13.11
N ARG A 25 42.72 8.98 14.16
CA ARG A 25 44.06 8.48 14.10
C ARG A 25 44.11 7.05 14.61
N ASN A 26 44.55 6.16 13.78
CA ASN A 26 44.79 4.77 14.13
C ASN A 26 46.27 4.52 13.97
N GLY A 27 46.88 3.88 14.93
CA GLY A 27 48.29 3.66 14.90
C GLY A 27 48.69 2.26 15.36
N VAL A 28 49.92 1.91 15.07
CA VAL A 28 50.53 0.67 15.55
C VAL A 28 51.83 1.07 16.28
N TYR A 29 52.04 0.51 17.43
CA TYR A 29 53.26 0.62 18.19
C TYR A 29 54.08 -0.67 18.04
N THR A 30 55.30 -0.53 17.58
CA THR A 30 56.24 -1.65 17.52
C THR A 30 57.17 -1.58 18.75
N ASN A 31 57.08 -2.57 19.62
CA ASN A 31 57.99 -2.70 20.74
C ASN A 31 59.32 -3.29 20.24
N PRO A 32 60.44 -2.55 20.29
CA PRO A 32 61.71 -3.02 19.80
C PRO A 32 62.28 -4.22 20.57
N GLN A 33 61.73 -4.50 21.77
CA GLN A 33 62.21 -5.61 22.63
C GLN A 33 61.39 -6.87 22.52
N ARG A 34 60.20 -6.85 21.89
CA ARG A 34 59.23 -7.95 21.89
C ARG A 34 58.61 -8.18 20.53
N THR A 35 59.01 -8.07 19.44
CA THR A 35 58.36 -8.41 18.13
C THR A 35 56.82 -8.37 18.09
N GLU A 36 56.19 -7.78 19.10
CA GLU A 36 54.74 -7.68 19.20
C GLU A 36 54.26 -6.30 18.73
N LEU A 37 53.23 -6.30 17.94
CA LEU A 37 52.52 -5.11 17.46
C LEU A 37 51.34 -4.82 18.35
N TYR A 38 51.19 -3.58 18.80
CA TYR A 38 50.06 -3.12 19.58
C TYR A 38 49.30 -2.06 18.81
N SER A 39 48.01 -2.29 18.61
CA SER A 39 47.11 -1.31 17.97
C SER A 39 46.80 -0.16 18.93
N VAL A 40 46.99 1.07 18.47
CA VAL A 40 46.67 2.29 19.21
C VAL A 40 45.52 3.02 18.49
N TYR A 41 44.46 3.22 19.20
CA TYR A 41 43.24 3.87 18.66
C TYR A 41 43.00 5.22 19.32
N GLU A 42 42.60 6.22 18.52
CA GLU A 42 42.11 7.48 19.08
C GLU A 42 40.71 7.28 19.70
N PRO A 43 40.38 8.13 20.71
CA PRO A 43 39.04 8.15 21.29
C PRO A 43 37.93 8.37 20.27
N ASN A 44 36.73 7.85 20.56
CA ASN A 44 35.52 8.10 19.78
C ASN A 44 35.28 9.62 19.64
N LYS A 45 34.81 10.02 18.46
CA LYS A 45 34.38 11.40 18.25
C LYS A 45 32.94 11.55 18.76
N VAL A 46 32.73 12.61 19.54
CA VAL A 46 31.44 12.93 20.13
C VAL A 46 30.92 14.22 19.53
N LEU A 47 29.69 14.18 19.01
CA LEU A 47 28.98 15.32 18.46
C LEU A 47 27.65 15.48 19.18
N LYS A 48 27.20 16.73 19.36
CA LYS A 48 25.93 17.07 19.98
C LYS A 48 24.86 17.23 18.91
N PHE A 49 23.66 16.72 19.16
CA PHE A 49 22.50 16.89 18.28
C PHE A 49 21.24 17.20 19.08
N ILE A 50 20.47 18.22 18.64
CA ILE A 50 19.21 18.61 19.24
C ILE A 50 18.13 18.56 18.15
N PRO A 51 17.18 17.59 18.21
CA PRO A 51 16.12 17.48 17.20
C PRO A 51 15.14 18.64 17.27
N THR A 52 14.72 19.15 16.12
CA THR A 52 13.75 20.24 16.00
C THR A 52 12.29 19.74 16.03
N ALA A 53 12.06 18.43 15.92
CA ALA A 53 10.76 17.77 15.99
C ALA A 53 10.92 16.36 16.58
N ASN A 54 9.83 15.79 17.13
CA ASN A 54 9.80 14.37 17.48
C ASN A 54 9.88 13.51 16.20
N GLY A 55 10.57 12.38 16.27
CA GLY A 55 10.64 11.44 15.15
C GLY A 55 11.88 10.57 15.14
N TYR A 56 11.95 9.72 14.11
CA TYR A 56 13.14 8.91 13.87
C TYR A 56 14.19 9.73 13.13
N TYR A 57 15.42 9.69 13.66
CA TYR A 57 16.62 10.30 13.08
C TYR A 57 17.67 9.22 12.87
N GLU A 58 18.45 9.38 11.83
CA GLU A 58 19.54 8.49 11.47
C GLU A 58 20.84 9.27 11.48
N ALA A 59 21.85 8.75 12.21
CA ALA A 59 23.24 9.18 12.10
C ALA A 59 23.97 8.23 11.16
N SER A 60 24.80 8.76 10.30
CA SER A 60 25.69 7.99 9.43
C SER A 60 27.13 8.47 9.55
N ILE A 61 28.07 7.54 9.46
CA ILE A 61 29.49 7.82 9.26
C ILE A 61 29.90 7.26 7.90
N TYR A 62 30.54 8.06 7.09
CA TYR A 62 31.08 7.69 5.79
C TYR A 62 32.57 7.85 5.75
N ILE A 63 33.27 6.86 5.22
CA ILE A 63 34.73 6.85 4.97
C ILE A 63 34.94 6.45 3.51
N ALA A 64 35.86 7.17 2.82
CA ALA A 64 36.12 6.90 1.41
C ALA A 64 36.91 5.59 1.19
N GLU A 65 37.67 5.19 2.17
CA GLU A 65 38.53 3.99 2.12
C GLU A 65 37.72 2.72 2.49
N ARG A 66 38.07 1.60 1.88
CA ARG A 66 37.45 0.28 2.14
C ARG A 66 38.14 -0.42 3.32
N ASN A 67 37.46 -1.44 3.89
CA ASN A 67 37.96 -2.31 4.95
C ASN A 67 38.18 -1.63 6.32
N GLN A 68 37.24 -0.79 6.74
CA GLN A 68 37.25 -0.08 8.00
C GLN A 68 36.20 -0.61 8.96
N HIS A 69 36.57 -0.70 10.25
CA HIS A 69 35.58 -0.88 11.33
C HIS A 69 34.96 0.46 11.69
N MET A 70 33.65 0.59 11.54
CA MET A 70 32.92 1.83 11.81
C MET A 70 31.74 1.58 12.71
N THR A 71 31.52 2.46 13.67
CA THR A 71 30.29 2.52 14.46
C THR A 71 29.79 3.95 14.56
N VAL A 72 28.47 4.13 14.61
CA VAL A 72 27.84 5.40 14.92
C VAL A 72 26.58 5.12 15.74
N GLN A 73 26.44 5.78 16.87
CA GLN A 73 25.36 5.55 17.82
C GLN A 73 24.82 6.87 18.36
N PHE A 74 23.52 6.91 18.66
CA PHE A 74 22.94 7.96 19.50
C PHE A 74 23.01 7.54 20.96
N ALA A 75 23.32 8.49 21.83
CA ALA A 75 23.30 8.33 23.28
C ALA A 75 22.50 9.46 23.93
N TYR A 76 21.94 9.21 25.10
CA TYR A 76 21.29 10.23 25.90
C TYR A 76 22.28 11.22 26.50
N SER A 77 21.80 12.39 26.92
CA SER A 77 22.59 13.44 27.52
C SER A 77 22.98 13.18 29.00
N ASP A 78 22.41 12.15 29.62
CA ASP A 78 22.68 11.84 31.01
C ASP A 78 24.05 11.17 31.18
N ALA A 79 24.67 11.42 32.34
CA ALA A 79 26.02 10.96 32.66
C ALA A 79 26.16 9.43 32.72
N GLU A 80 25.04 8.70 32.89
CA GLU A 80 25.03 7.23 32.98
C GLU A 80 25.05 6.55 31.62
N SER A 81 24.55 7.22 30.59
CA SER A 81 24.45 6.64 29.23
C SER A 81 25.73 6.68 28.42
N ILE A 82 26.70 7.49 28.85
CA ILE A 82 28.03 7.59 28.25
C ILE A 82 29.05 7.22 29.31
N LYS A 83 29.78 6.15 29.07
CA LYS A 83 30.78 5.63 30.02
C LYS A 83 32.21 5.86 29.50
N ASP A 84 33.10 6.20 30.41
CA ASP A 84 34.54 6.18 30.17
C ASP A 84 35.02 4.74 30.31
N ASN A 85 35.66 4.20 29.28
CA ASN A 85 36.40 2.96 29.37
C ASN A 85 37.87 3.26 29.48
N LYS A 86 38.50 2.63 30.49
CA LYS A 86 39.93 2.71 30.70
C LYS A 86 40.63 1.69 29.80
N TYR A 87 41.51 2.13 28.94
CA TYR A 87 42.38 1.26 28.17
C TYR A 87 43.83 1.58 28.40
N TYR A 88 44.70 0.58 28.26
CA TYR A 88 46.12 0.74 28.46
C TYR A 88 46.76 1.41 27.25
N SER A 89 47.39 2.56 27.45
CA SER A 89 48.17 3.22 26.42
C SER A 89 49.64 2.79 26.54
N VAL A 90 50.16 2.15 25.53
CA VAL A 90 51.53 1.67 25.49
C VAL A 90 52.52 2.82 25.28
N SER A 91 52.07 3.99 24.82
CA SER A 91 52.92 5.13 24.47
C SER A 91 53.63 5.76 25.65
N ASN A 92 53.00 5.78 26.79
CA ASN A 92 53.54 6.42 28.01
C ASN A 92 53.44 5.55 29.27
N GLY A 93 53.04 4.29 29.13
CA GLY A 93 52.86 3.37 30.26
C GLY A 93 51.67 3.73 31.15
N SER A 94 50.76 4.58 30.72
CA SER A 94 49.60 5.04 31.50
C SER A 94 48.30 4.54 30.90
N TYR A 95 47.25 4.61 31.71
CA TYR A 95 45.89 4.31 31.25
C TYR A 95 45.25 5.56 30.68
N GLU A 96 44.71 5.44 29.47
CA GLU A 96 43.87 6.45 28.83
C GLU A 96 42.38 6.08 28.92
N TYR A 97 41.51 7.05 28.67
CA TYR A 97 40.09 6.86 28.74
C TYR A 97 39.45 7.09 27.37
N ASN A 98 38.62 6.16 26.96
CA ASN A 98 37.82 6.28 25.76
C ASN A 98 36.34 6.38 26.11
N ILE A 99 35.58 7.14 25.37
CA ILE A 99 34.17 7.35 25.60
C ILE A 99 33.37 6.33 24.81
N HIS A 100 32.56 5.56 25.50
CA HIS A 100 31.67 4.56 24.90
C HIS A 100 30.23 4.80 25.28
N THR A 101 29.31 4.33 24.43
CA THR A 101 27.95 4.08 24.84
C THR A 101 27.86 2.70 25.48
N SER A 102 27.25 2.58 26.68
CA SER A 102 26.89 1.27 27.18
C SER A 102 25.82 0.62 26.26
N LYS A 103 25.78 -0.71 26.19
CA LYS A 103 24.71 -1.41 25.44
C LYS A 103 23.31 -0.99 25.87
N GLU A 104 23.12 -0.71 27.14
CA GLU A 104 21.85 -0.29 27.74
C GLU A 104 21.50 1.19 27.45
N ALA A 105 22.50 2.01 27.22
CA ALA A 105 22.38 3.44 26.95
C ALA A 105 22.36 3.80 25.45
N SER A 106 22.69 2.84 24.60
CA SER A 106 22.60 3.03 23.16
C SER A 106 21.13 2.99 22.72
N ILE A 107 20.62 4.10 22.23
CA ILE A 107 19.26 4.22 21.69
C ILE A 107 19.21 3.92 20.18
N ALA A 108 20.33 3.60 19.56
CA ALA A 108 20.41 3.21 18.17
C ALA A 108 21.23 1.92 18.02
N SER A 109 20.74 1.00 17.22
CA SER A 109 21.58 -0.10 16.73
C SER A 109 22.54 0.44 15.69
N SER A 110 23.85 0.22 15.88
CA SER A 110 24.83 0.47 14.83
C SER A 110 24.91 -0.74 13.90
N THR A 111 24.91 -0.49 12.58
CA THR A 111 25.30 -1.53 11.63
C THR A 111 26.83 -1.55 11.52
N TYR A 112 27.41 -2.63 11.96
CA TYR A 112 28.80 -2.96 11.71
C TYR A 112 28.97 -3.44 10.27
N ASN A 113 29.90 -2.87 9.53
CA ASN A 113 30.13 -3.30 8.15
C ASN A 113 31.62 -3.21 7.76
N VAL A 114 32.26 -4.35 7.68
CA VAL A 114 33.66 -4.51 7.27
C VAL A 114 33.90 -4.18 5.78
N TYR A 115 32.87 -4.22 4.95
CA TYR A 115 33.01 -4.09 3.48
C TYR A 115 32.27 -2.89 2.87
N ARG A 116 31.68 -2.01 3.68
CA ARG A 116 30.94 -0.84 3.16
C ARG A 116 31.54 0.44 3.71
N ASN A 117 31.49 1.48 2.91
CA ASN A 117 32.01 2.80 3.25
C ASN A 117 31.11 3.58 4.22
N THR A 118 30.05 2.99 4.75
CA THR A 118 29.08 3.70 5.59
C THR A 118 28.54 2.80 6.69
N ALA A 119 28.63 3.27 7.95
CA ALA A 119 27.83 2.72 9.06
C ALA A 119 26.67 3.65 9.39
N ARG A 120 25.57 3.10 9.89
CA ARG A 120 24.33 3.82 10.19
C ARG A 120 23.74 3.38 11.51
N GLY A 121 23.15 4.33 12.24
CA GLY A 121 22.35 4.06 13.43
C GLY A 121 21.15 4.99 13.46
N ALA A 122 19.97 4.48 13.75
CA ALA A 122 18.77 5.30 13.82
C ALA A 122 17.99 5.09 15.12
N ALA A 123 17.41 6.17 15.66
CA ALA A 123 16.67 6.17 16.91
C ALA A 123 15.49 7.13 16.86
N TYR A 124 14.47 6.89 17.71
CA TYR A 124 13.41 7.86 17.95
C TYR A 124 13.88 8.91 18.94
N LEU A 125 13.95 10.18 18.51
CA LEU A 125 14.42 11.30 19.31
C LEU A 125 13.28 12.27 19.60
N GLN A 126 13.32 12.89 20.79
CA GLN A 126 12.32 13.87 21.24
C GLN A 126 12.82 15.29 20.99
N LYS A 127 11.92 16.13 20.48
CA LYS A 127 12.18 17.55 20.21
C LYS A 127 12.80 18.26 21.42
N GLY A 128 13.85 19.01 21.16
CA GLY A 128 14.50 19.88 22.15
C GLY A 128 15.36 19.17 23.17
N LYS A 129 15.38 17.82 23.22
CA LYS A 129 16.33 17.08 24.05
C LYS A 129 17.70 17.03 23.40
N THR A 130 18.73 17.10 24.23
CA THR A 130 20.11 16.93 23.78
C THR A 130 20.45 15.45 23.67
N TYR A 131 21.00 15.05 22.54
CA TYR A 131 21.55 13.73 22.28
C TYR A 131 23.01 13.85 21.84
N TYR A 132 23.79 12.83 22.09
CA TYR A 132 25.15 12.75 21.62
C TYR A 132 25.28 11.67 20.55
N ILE A 133 26.06 11.96 19.51
CA ILE A 133 26.42 11.00 18.48
C ILE A 133 27.84 10.58 18.79
N VAL A 134 28.03 9.30 19.11
CA VAL A 134 29.32 8.71 19.36
C VAL A 134 29.73 7.92 18.12
N ALA A 135 30.80 8.34 17.48
CA ALA A 135 31.31 7.76 16.26
C ALA A 135 32.74 7.26 16.43
N TYR A 136 33.00 6.10 15.84
CA TYR A 136 34.29 5.45 15.83
C TYR A 136 34.63 4.92 14.44
N ALA A 137 35.89 4.96 14.06
CA ALA A 137 36.41 4.28 12.89
C ALA A 137 37.83 3.80 13.12
N SER A 138 38.17 2.58 12.71
CA SER A 138 39.51 2.02 12.74
C SER A 138 39.77 1.20 11.49
N TYR A 139 41.03 1.03 11.17
CA TYR A 139 41.48 0.03 10.21
C TYR A 139 41.38 -1.38 10.78
N ASP A 140 41.30 -2.37 9.90
CA ASP A 140 41.51 -3.76 10.26
C ASP A 140 43.01 -3.98 10.56
N ASP A 141 43.32 -4.54 11.72
CA ASP A 141 44.69 -4.72 12.20
C ASP A 141 45.57 -5.47 11.20
N TYR A 142 45.01 -6.37 10.40
CA TYR A 142 45.72 -7.17 9.42
C TYR A 142 46.35 -6.35 8.27
N ASP A 143 45.65 -5.33 7.78
CA ASP A 143 46.18 -4.48 6.69
C ASP A 143 47.22 -3.47 7.19
N VAL A 144 47.08 -3.03 8.43
CA VAL A 144 48.08 -2.13 9.07
C VAL A 144 49.38 -2.88 9.34
N GLU A 145 49.33 -4.12 9.83
CA GLU A 145 50.50 -4.96 10.02
C GLU A 145 51.28 -5.20 8.72
N LYS A 146 50.56 -5.46 7.63
CA LYS A 146 51.19 -5.76 6.33
C LYS A 146 51.88 -4.56 5.71
N THR A 147 51.30 -3.38 5.88
CA THR A 147 51.85 -2.13 5.30
C THR A 147 53.01 -1.56 6.13
N MET A 148 53.05 -1.81 7.44
CA MET A 148 54.03 -1.24 8.35
C MET A 148 55.20 -2.17 8.69
N LYS A 149 55.22 -3.40 8.22
CA LYS A 149 56.27 -4.40 8.54
C LYS A 149 57.66 -4.04 8.08
N THR A 150 57.87 -2.95 7.37
CA THR A 150 59.15 -2.74 6.69
C THR A 150 60.03 -1.65 7.26
N GLU A 151 59.58 -0.63 8.02
CA GLU A 151 60.54 0.50 8.24
C GLU A 151 60.46 1.35 9.51
N VAL A 152 59.64 1.09 10.54
CA VAL A 152 59.57 2.06 11.66
C VAL A 152 59.69 1.41 13.04
N GLN A 153 60.83 1.70 13.70
CA GLN A 153 60.91 1.63 15.16
C GLN A 153 60.10 2.80 15.76
N GLY A 154 58.99 2.53 16.46
CA GLY A 154 58.20 3.54 17.13
C GLY A 154 56.75 3.57 16.70
N TYR A 155 56.08 4.73 16.85
CA TYR A 155 54.69 4.95 16.51
C TYR A 155 54.50 5.30 15.04
N ALA A 156 53.68 4.55 14.35
CA ALA A 156 53.16 4.94 13.05
C ALA A 156 51.66 5.21 13.14
N TYR A 157 51.19 6.33 12.63
CA TYR A 157 49.81 6.73 12.64
C TYR A 157 49.26 6.85 11.23
N HIS A 158 48.08 6.29 11.02
CA HIS A 158 47.28 6.54 9.82
C HIS A 158 46.09 7.39 10.18
N THR A 159 45.78 8.41 9.39
CA THR A 159 44.67 9.30 9.59
C THR A 159 43.56 8.93 8.66
N VAL A 160 42.38 8.58 9.21
CA VAL A 160 41.18 8.21 8.47
C VAL A 160 40.21 9.37 8.45
N PRO A 161 40.07 10.07 7.31
CA PRO A 161 39.05 11.10 7.18
C PRO A 161 37.66 10.50 7.07
N ALA A 162 36.72 10.99 7.87
CA ALA A 162 35.35 10.55 7.90
C ALA A 162 34.36 11.71 7.82
N THR A 163 33.16 11.44 7.35
CA THR A 163 32.07 12.40 7.32
C THR A 163 30.90 11.85 8.13
N ILE A 164 30.47 12.60 9.14
CA ILE A 164 29.31 12.29 9.98
C ILE A 164 28.15 13.20 9.57
N LYS A 165 26.95 12.61 9.43
CA LYS A 165 25.72 13.33 9.06
C LYS A 165 24.53 12.80 9.83
N VAL A 166 23.61 13.71 10.20
CA VAL A 166 22.29 13.36 10.77
C VAL A 166 21.18 13.84 9.84
N TYR A 167 20.20 12.99 9.61
CA TYR A 167 19.02 13.29 8.82
C TYR A 167 17.77 12.60 9.39
N LYS A 168 16.59 13.01 8.93
CA LYS A 168 15.35 12.30 9.29
C LYS A 168 15.38 10.90 8.72
N HIS A 169 15.19 9.92 9.59
CA HIS A 169 15.14 8.52 9.18
C HIS A 169 13.81 8.19 8.51
N SER A 170 13.89 7.62 7.31
CA SER A 170 12.78 6.99 6.61
C SER A 170 12.97 5.48 6.69
N HIS A 171 12.02 4.78 7.31
CA HIS A 171 12.16 3.34 7.51
C HIS A 171 12.27 2.58 6.19
N ASP A 172 13.38 1.87 6.02
CA ASP A 172 13.59 0.87 4.96
C ASP A 172 13.26 -0.50 5.54
N TYR A 173 12.03 -0.97 5.25
CA TYR A 173 11.55 -2.20 5.85
C TYR A 173 11.93 -3.44 5.04
N GLU A 174 12.55 -4.39 5.72
CA GLU A 174 12.53 -5.78 5.31
C GLU A 174 11.18 -6.39 5.68
N VAL A 175 10.52 -7.02 4.71
CA VAL A 175 9.17 -7.55 4.89
C VAL A 175 9.21 -9.07 4.88
N THR A 176 8.86 -9.67 6.01
CA THR A 176 8.67 -11.12 6.12
C THR A 176 7.18 -11.43 6.17
N THR A 177 6.72 -12.36 5.33
CA THR A 177 5.30 -12.74 5.27
C THR A 177 5.09 -14.20 5.62
N TYR A 178 4.10 -14.46 6.47
CA TYR A 178 3.62 -15.81 6.79
C TYR A 178 2.19 -16.00 6.28
N LYS A 179 1.95 -17.12 5.59
CA LYS A 179 0.69 -17.43 4.92
C LYS A 179 -0.06 -18.50 5.70
N TYR A 180 -1.20 -18.15 6.25
CA TYR A 180 -2.15 -19.03 6.94
C TYR A 180 -3.38 -19.25 6.06
N SER A 181 -4.25 -20.22 6.39
CA SER A 181 -5.45 -20.51 5.59
C SER A 181 -6.33 -19.27 5.36
N ASP A 182 -6.52 -18.47 6.39
CA ASP A 182 -7.50 -17.39 6.44
C ASP A 182 -6.91 -15.98 6.40
N TYR A 183 -5.59 -15.84 6.57
CA TYR A 183 -4.92 -14.55 6.50
C TYR A 183 -3.44 -14.68 6.10
N THR A 184 -2.86 -13.57 5.72
CA THR A 184 -1.41 -13.39 5.62
C THR A 184 -0.99 -12.41 6.71
N SER A 185 0.02 -12.72 7.51
CA SER A 185 0.69 -11.74 8.35
C SER A 185 1.93 -11.21 7.64
N ALA A 186 2.17 -9.93 7.75
CA ALA A 186 3.39 -9.29 7.27
C ALA A 186 4.05 -8.56 8.43
N TYR A 187 5.32 -8.85 8.63
CA TYR A 187 6.19 -8.20 9.61
C TYR A 187 7.15 -7.29 8.86
N TYR A 188 7.20 -6.05 9.28
CA TYR A 188 8.02 -5.00 8.70
C TYR A 188 9.10 -4.63 9.71
N ASN A 189 10.33 -5.05 9.49
CA ASN A 189 11.47 -4.75 10.35
C ASN A 189 12.36 -3.73 9.63
N CYS A 190 12.62 -2.60 10.26
CA CYS A 190 13.53 -1.64 9.67
C CYS A 190 14.96 -2.18 9.68
N ARG A 191 15.68 -2.06 8.56
CA ARG A 191 17.06 -2.54 8.42
C ARG A 191 18.09 -1.72 9.19
N VAL A 192 17.71 -0.54 9.65
CA VAL A 192 18.63 0.44 10.26
C VAL A 192 18.30 0.69 11.73
N CYS A 193 17.02 0.63 12.14
CA CYS A 193 16.60 0.83 13.52
C CYS A 193 15.79 -0.37 14.03
N SER A 194 15.55 -0.42 15.32
CA SER A 194 14.77 -1.49 15.97
C SER A 194 13.26 -1.39 15.73
N HIS A 195 12.80 -0.41 14.94
CA HIS A 195 11.37 -0.24 14.68
C HIS A 195 10.82 -1.42 13.88
N SER A 196 9.83 -2.05 14.45
CA SER A 196 9.08 -3.13 13.80
C SER A 196 7.58 -2.86 13.89
N THR A 197 6.86 -3.32 12.90
CA THR A 197 5.39 -3.30 12.90
C THR A 197 4.85 -4.53 12.18
N SER A 198 3.59 -4.86 12.42
CA SER A 198 2.95 -5.99 11.74
C SER A 198 1.60 -5.60 11.18
N SER A 199 1.19 -6.31 10.15
CA SER A 199 -0.13 -6.18 9.54
C SER A 199 -0.71 -7.54 9.22
N TYR A 200 -2.03 -7.64 9.33
CA TYR A 200 -2.77 -8.86 9.03
C TYR A 200 -3.72 -8.61 7.86
N PHE A 201 -3.65 -9.46 6.85
CA PHE A 201 -4.41 -9.38 5.61
C PHE A 201 -5.35 -10.58 5.54
N TYR A 202 -6.56 -10.40 6.06
CA TYR A 202 -7.56 -11.45 6.14
C TYR A 202 -8.17 -11.75 4.78
N LYS A 203 -8.53 -13.03 4.55
CA LYS A 203 -9.09 -13.53 3.31
C LYS A 203 -10.28 -12.69 2.83
N PRO A 204 -10.31 -12.24 1.56
CA PRO A 204 -11.46 -11.54 1.00
C PRO A 204 -12.70 -12.42 1.03
N LYS A 205 -13.83 -11.90 1.56
CA LYS A 205 -15.08 -12.68 1.75
C LYS A 205 -16.22 -12.14 0.90
N THR A 206 -16.39 -10.82 0.84
CA THR A 206 -17.52 -10.22 0.13
C THR A 206 -17.07 -9.21 -0.92
N LEU A 207 -17.75 -9.28 -2.07
CA LEU A 207 -17.63 -8.32 -3.17
C LEU A 207 -19.00 -7.73 -3.46
N THR A 208 -19.15 -6.41 -3.33
CA THR A 208 -20.37 -5.69 -3.65
C THR A 208 -20.12 -4.64 -4.73
N LEU A 209 -21.14 -4.42 -5.56
CA LEU A 209 -21.15 -3.36 -6.57
C LEU A 209 -22.14 -2.27 -6.14
N SER A 210 -21.86 -1.01 -6.47
CA SER A 210 -22.75 0.13 -6.21
C SER A 210 -24.11 -0.02 -6.88
N ALA A 211 -24.18 -0.75 -8.00
CA ALA A 211 -25.40 -1.14 -8.66
C ALA A 211 -25.22 -2.45 -9.45
N THR A 212 -26.23 -3.29 -9.45
CA THR A 212 -26.27 -4.55 -10.20
C THR A 212 -27.12 -4.48 -11.46
N SER A 213 -27.79 -3.34 -11.71
CA SER A 213 -28.65 -3.12 -12.87
C SER A 213 -28.59 -1.65 -13.32
N TYR A 214 -28.46 -1.44 -14.61
CA TYR A 214 -28.49 -0.14 -15.28
C TYR A 214 -29.48 -0.15 -16.44
N THR A 215 -29.94 1.02 -16.82
CA THR A 215 -30.66 1.24 -18.09
C THR A 215 -29.66 1.76 -19.13
N TYR A 216 -29.74 1.27 -20.34
CA TYR A 216 -28.92 1.73 -21.46
C TYR A 216 -29.16 3.22 -21.75
N ASP A 217 -28.10 3.98 -21.80
CA ASP A 217 -28.07 5.42 -22.15
C ASP A 217 -26.94 5.78 -23.13
N GLY A 218 -26.27 4.77 -23.69
CA GLY A 218 -25.14 4.95 -24.60
C GLY A 218 -23.80 5.20 -23.91
N LYS A 219 -23.76 5.31 -22.58
CA LYS A 219 -22.53 5.54 -21.78
C LYS A 219 -22.00 4.25 -21.17
N VAL A 220 -20.68 4.18 -20.98
CA VAL A 220 -20.05 3.06 -20.28
C VAL A 220 -20.47 3.04 -18.81
N LYS A 221 -20.86 1.87 -18.30
CA LYS A 221 -21.23 1.65 -16.90
C LYS A 221 -20.04 1.05 -16.13
N LYS A 222 -19.61 1.75 -15.10
CA LYS A 222 -18.50 1.34 -14.21
C LYS A 222 -19.02 1.40 -12.76
N PRO A 223 -19.70 0.32 -12.27
CA PRO A 223 -20.08 0.29 -10.87
C PRO A 223 -18.84 0.37 -9.96
N SER A 224 -18.92 1.14 -8.90
CA SER A 224 -17.88 1.11 -7.88
C SER A 224 -17.89 -0.20 -7.11
N VAL A 225 -16.71 -0.63 -6.68
CA VAL A 225 -16.46 -1.92 -6.05
C VAL A 225 -16.16 -1.71 -4.57
N THR A 226 -16.75 -2.52 -3.72
CA THR A 226 -16.37 -2.64 -2.31
C THR A 226 -16.05 -4.10 -2.01
N VAL A 227 -14.83 -4.35 -1.55
CA VAL A 227 -14.41 -5.67 -1.07
C VAL A 227 -14.26 -5.59 0.45
N LYS A 228 -14.78 -6.59 1.15
CA LYS A 228 -14.56 -6.77 2.59
C LYS A 228 -13.90 -8.13 2.84
N ASP A 229 -13.05 -8.19 3.85
CA ASP A 229 -12.41 -9.41 4.31
C ASP A 229 -13.35 -10.27 5.19
N SER A 230 -12.82 -11.36 5.72
CA SER A 230 -13.56 -12.29 6.60
C SER A 230 -14.03 -11.64 7.91
N ASN A 231 -13.35 -10.58 8.36
CA ASN A 231 -13.70 -9.83 9.56
C ASN A 231 -14.65 -8.65 9.28
N GLY A 232 -15.09 -8.50 8.01
CA GLY A 232 -15.98 -7.42 7.60
C GLY A 232 -15.29 -6.08 7.34
N LYS A 233 -13.97 -5.99 7.49
CA LYS A 233 -13.18 -4.79 7.22
C LYS A 233 -13.05 -4.55 5.71
N LYS A 234 -13.18 -3.30 5.28
CA LYS A 234 -13.02 -2.91 3.88
C LYS A 234 -11.54 -3.02 3.47
N ILE A 235 -11.29 -3.74 2.36
CA ILE A 235 -9.97 -3.83 1.75
C ILE A 235 -9.75 -2.59 0.88
N SER A 236 -8.61 -1.93 1.05
CA SER A 236 -8.23 -0.76 0.25
C SER A 236 -8.06 -1.12 -1.22
N SER A 237 -8.45 -0.21 -2.12
CA SER A 237 -8.26 -0.35 -3.57
C SER A 237 -6.79 -0.46 -3.99
N ALA A 238 -5.86 -0.07 -3.12
CA ALA A 238 -4.42 -0.26 -3.31
C ALA A 238 -4.01 -1.74 -3.42
N TYR A 239 -4.87 -2.67 -2.98
CA TYR A 239 -4.58 -4.11 -2.96
C TYR A 239 -5.29 -4.92 -4.05
N TYR A 240 -5.97 -4.29 -5.01
CA TYR A 240 -6.59 -5.00 -6.12
C TYR A 240 -6.74 -4.13 -7.36
N ASN A 241 -6.88 -4.80 -8.50
CA ASN A 241 -7.26 -4.19 -9.77
C ASN A 241 -8.68 -4.62 -10.14
N VAL A 242 -9.43 -3.73 -10.77
CA VAL A 242 -10.81 -3.97 -11.20
C VAL A 242 -10.87 -3.94 -12.72
N THR A 243 -11.45 -4.97 -13.31
CA THR A 243 -11.70 -5.04 -14.76
C THR A 243 -13.16 -5.37 -15.03
N CYS A 244 -13.67 -4.94 -16.17
CA CYS A 244 -15.02 -5.27 -16.64
C CYS A 244 -14.92 -5.91 -18.03
N SER A 245 -15.61 -7.04 -18.21
CA SER A 245 -15.65 -7.73 -19.50
C SER A 245 -16.50 -6.97 -20.55
N GLY A 246 -16.12 -7.05 -21.83
CA GLY A 246 -16.97 -6.64 -22.94
C GLY A 246 -17.31 -5.15 -23.05
N GLY A 247 -16.46 -4.26 -22.51
CA GLY A 247 -16.59 -2.80 -22.65
C GLY A 247 -17.72 -2.14 -21.87
N CYS A 248 -18.66 -2.88 -21.28
CA CYS A 248 -19.67 -2.40 -20.31
C CYS A 248 -20.52 -1.21 -20.78
N LYS A 249 -20.85 -1.16 -22.10
CA LYS A 249 -21.58 -0.04 -22.72
C LYS A 249 -22.96 -0.46 -23.27
N ASN A 250 -23.03 -1.57 -23.97
CA ASN A 250 -24.24 -2.02 -24.65
C ASN A 250 -25.20 -2.78 -23.69
N VAL A 251 -26.41 -3.05 -24.15
CA VAL A 251 -27.34 -3.94 -23.40
C VAL A 251 -26.73 -5.33 -23.30
N GLY A 252 -26.54 -5.83 -22.06
CA GLY A 252 -25.86 -7.10 -21.83
C GLY A 252 -25.69 -7.43 -20.36
N LYS A 253 -25.19 -8.64 -20.09
CA LYS A 253 -24.67 -9.07 -18.78
C LYS A 253 -23.16 -8.93 -18.78
N TYR A 254 -22.59 -8.34 -17.73
CA TYR A 254 -21.20 -8.04 -17.62
C TYR A 254 -20.63 -8.57 -16.31
N THR A 255 -19.37 -9.02 -16.36
CA THR A 255 -18.66 -9.50 -15.20
C THR A 255 -17.60 -8.49 -14.78
N VAL A 256 -17.71 -8.01 -13.56
CA VAL A 256 -16.63 -7.27 -12.88
C VAL A 256 -15.73 -8.30 -12.21
N LYS A 257 -14.44 -8.24 -12.53
CA LYS A 257 -13.40 -9.07 -11.90
C LYS A 257 -12.48 -8.18 -11.08
N VAL A 258 -12.31 -8.55 -9.82
CA VAL A 258 -11.35 -7.99 -8.89
C VAL A 258 -10.20 -8.96 -8.78
N LYS A 259 -9.00 -8.59 -9.24
CA LYS A 259 -7.78 -9.38 -9.10
C LYS A 259 -6.93 -8.78 -7.97
N PHE A 260 -6.67 -9.57 -6.95
CA PHE A 260 -5.87 -9.14 -5.80
C PHE A 260 -4.39 -9.04 -6.15
N LYS A 261 -3.66 -8.17 -5.42
CA LYS A 261 -2.22 -7.92 -5.56
C LYS A 261 -1.57 -7.70 -4.21
N LYS A 262 -0.24 -7.63 -4.20
CA LYS A 262 0.59 -7.52 -2.99
C LYS A 262 0.26 -8.65 -2.01
N GLU A 263 0.12 -8.37 -0.73
CA GLU A 263 -0.13 -9.33 0.35
C GLU A 263 -1.43 -10.12 0.16
N TYR A 264 -2.40 -9.56 -0.57
CA TYR A 264 -3.64 -10.24 -0.95
C TYR A 264 -3.54 -11.10 -2.21
N ALA A 265 -2.43 -11.06 -2.96
CA ALA A 265 -2.31 -11.72 -4.29
C ALA A 265 -2.65 -13.22 -4.25
N ARG A 266 -2.27 -13.92 -3.17
CA ARG A 266 -2.54 -15.36 -2.96
C ARG A 266 -4.02 -15.73 -2.95
N PHE A 267 -4.90 -14.80 -2.63
CA PHE A 267 -6.36 -15.03 -2.63
C PHE A 267 -6.97 -14.93 -4.02
N GLY A 268 -6.16 -14.68 -5.05
CA GLY A 268 -6.55 -14.77 -6.45
C GLY A 268 -7.51 -13.66 -6.91
N SER A 269 -8.74 -13.97 -7.18
CA SER A 269 -9.72 -13.01 -7.69
C SER A 269 -11.15 -13.32 -7.25
N MET A 270 -11.98 -12.27 -7.23
CA MET A 270 -13.44 -12.37 -7.04
C MET A 270 -14.16 -11.78 -8.24
N THR A 271 -15.36 -12.27 -8.51
CA THR A 271 -16.19 -11.77 -9.60
C THR A 271 -17.60 -11.44 -9.14
N LYS A 272 -18.21 -10.44 -9.75
CA LYS A 272 -19.62 -10.08 -9.56
C LYS A 272 -20.19 -9.60 -10.89
N THR A 273 -21.45 -9.92 -11.17
CA THR A 273 -22.10 -9.53 -12.41
C THR A 273 -23.05 -8.35 -12.21
N PHE A 274 -23.21 -7.56 -13.26
CA PHE A 274 -24.29 -6.57 -13.39
C PHE A 274 -24.92 -6.64 -14.79
N THR A 275 -26.08 -6.03 -14.94
CA THR A 275 -26.85 -6.06 -16.19
C THR A 275 -27.09 -4.63 -16.68
N ILE A 276 -26.92 -4.39 -17.98
CA ILE A 276 -27.43 -3.20 -18.66
C ILE A 276 -28.67 -3.61 -19.41
N ASN A 277 -29.84 -3.10 -19.01
CA ASN A 277 -31.14 -3.38 -19.60
C ASN A 277 -31.44 -2.39 -20.72
N PRO A 278 -32.28 -2.77 -21.72
CA PRO A 278 -32.66 -1.84 -22.76
C PRO A 278 -33.46 -0.65 -22.21
N LYS A 279 -33.45 0.47 -22.93
CA LYS A 279 -34.27 1.64 -22.62
C LYS A 279 -35.75 1.27 -22.82
N GLY A 280 -36.60 1.63 -21.89
CA GLY A 280 -38.05 1.38 -21.94
C GLY A 280 -38.76 2.20 -23.01
N THR A 281 -40.03 1.88 -23.19
CA THR A 281 -40.95 2.62 -24.06
C THR A 281 -42.24 2.93 -23.32
N SER A 282 -43.19 3.62 -23.93
CA SER A 282 -44.50 3.99 -23.34
C SER A 282 -45.65 3.67 -24.26
N VAL A 283 -46.75 3.24 -23.69
CA VAL A 283 -48.04 3.12 -24.44
C VAL A 283 -48.49 4.50 -24.90
N SER A 284 -48.62 4.70 -26.20
CA SER A 284 -49.13 5.94 -26.80
C SER A 284 -50.64 6.00 -26.74
N LYS A 285 -51.32 4.95 -27.24
CA LYS A 285 -52.81 4.89 -27.31
C LYS A 285 -53.26 3.44 -27.17
N VAL A 286 -54.43 3.24 -26.57
CA VAL A 286 -55.17 1.97 -26.64
C VAL A 286 -56.55 2.29 -27.16
N THR A 287 -56.92 1.68 -28.28
CA THR A 287 -58.21 1.93 -28.97
C THR A 287 -59.10 0.67 -28.86
N ALA A 288 -60.28 0.85 -28.41
CA ALA A 288 -61.28 -0.23 -28.27
C ALA A 288 -61.68 -0.79 -29.65
N ALA A 289 -61.82 -2.12 -29.71
CA ALA A 289 -62.35 -2.85 -30.88
C ALA A 289 -63.41 -3.88 -30.41
N LYS A 290 -64.14 -4.44 -31.33
CA LYS A 290 -65.14 -5.53 -31.08
C LYS A 290 -64.39 -6.71 -30.45
N LYS A 291 -64.77 -7.07 -29.22
CA LYS A 291 -64.14 -8.13 -28.40
C LYS A 291 -62.61 -8.07 -28.43
N GLY A 292 -62.05 -6.83 -28.37
CA GLY A 292 -60.60 -6.63 -28.46
C GLY A 292 -60.17 -5.18 -28.29
N PHE A 293 -58.89 -4.91 -28.58
CA PHE A 293 -58.31 -3.58 -28.62
C PHE A 293 -57.06 -3.54 -29.54
N LYS A 294 -56.72 -2.35 -30.00
CA LYS A 294 -55.41 -2.08 -30.64
C LYS A 294 -54.58 -1.20 -29.71
N VAL A 295 -53.37 -1.64 -29.35
CA VAL A 295 -52.40 -0.87 -28.58
C VAL A 295 -51.30 -0.33 -29.49
N THR A 296 -50.87 0.91 -29.29
CA THR A 296 -49.76 1.55 -29.94
C THR A 296 -48.79 2.07 -28.89
N TRP A 297 -47.49 2.10 -29.22
CA TRP A 297 -46.42 2.55 -28.31
C TRP A 297 -45.37 3.36 -29.04
N LYS A 298 -44.55 4.11 -28.27
CA LYS A 298 -43.41 4.86 -28.83
C LYS A 298 -42.34 3.91 -29.32
N LYS A 299 -41.82 4.17 -30.53
CA LYS A 299 -40.75 3.38 -31.15
C LYS A 299 -39.48 3.46 -30.35
N GLN A 300 -38.81 2.31 -30.12
CA GLN A 300 -37.50 2.19 -29.48
C GLN A 300 -36.73 1.09 -30.21
N THR A 301 -35.75 1.52 -31.03
CA THR A 301 -34.95 0.60 -31.85
C THR A 301 -33.54 0.38 -31.36
N THR A 302 -32.96 1.39 -30.67
CA THR A 302 -31.57 1.35 -30.20
C THR A 302 -31.41 0.31 -29.10
N GLN A 303 -30.54 -0.66 -29.30
CA GLN A 303 -30.26 -1.76 -28.37
C GLN A 303 -31.54 -2.51 -27.96
N THR A 304 -32.47 -2.68 -28.91
CA THR A 304 -33.79 -3.33 -28.72
C THR A 304 -34.02 -4.35 -29.82
N THR A 305 -34.41 -5.57 -29.46
CA THR A 305 -34.83 -6.61 -30.42
C THR A 305 -36.34 -6.52 -30.70
N GLY A 306 -37.13 -6.23 -29.68
CA GLY A 306 -38.58 -6.18 -29.81
C GLY A 306 -39.27 -5.72 -28.54
N TYR A 307 -40.58 -6.01 -28.44
CA TYR A 307 -41.43 -5.57 -27.36
C TYR A 307 -42.22 -6.73 -26.76
N GLU A 308 -42.59 -6.58 -25.52
CA GLU A 308 -43.64 -7.38 -24.89
C GLU A 308 -44.82 -6.47 -24.51
N VAL A 309 -46.00 -6.83 -24.95
CA VAL A 309 -47.25 -6.20 -24.57
C VAL A 309 -47.92 -7.13 -23.56
N GLN A 310 -48.22 -6.58 -22.40
CA GLN A 310 -48.93 -7.32 -21.36
C GLN A 310 -50.27 -6.63 -21.07
N TYR A 311 -51.31 -7.45 -20.94
CA TYR A 311 -52.62 -6.98 -20.59
C TYR A 311 -53.28 -7.85 -19.53
N SER A 312 -54.16 -7.25 -18.74
CA SER A 312 -54.90 -7.90 -17.64
C SER A 312 -56.18 -7.16 -17.35
N THR A 313 -57.16 -7.84 -16.73
CA THR A 313 -58.32 -7.20 -16.12
C THR A 313 -58.02 -6.62 -14.74
N SER A 314 -56.89 -6.99 -14.16
CA SER A 314 -56.37 -6.45 -12.89
C SER A 314 -55.48 -5.25 -13.14
N SER A 315 -55.77 -4.10 -12.52
CA SER A 315 -55.03 -2.84 -12.70
C SER A 315 -53.58 -2.92 -12.20
N ASN A 316 -53.30 -3.76 -11.19
CA ASN A 316 -51.99 -3.94 -10.59
C ASN A 316 -51.21 -5.11 -11.22
N PHE A 317 -51.77 -5.82 -12.21
CA PHE A 317 -51.16 -6.96 -12.89
C PHE A 317 -50.73 -8.09 -11.93
N LYS A 318 -51.43 -8.30 -10.82
CA LYS A 318 -51.13 -9.41 -9.90
C LYS A 318 -51.69 -10.75 -10.37
N LYS A 319 -52.76 -10.73 -11.17
CA LYS A 319 -53.43 -11.95 -11.69
C LYS A 319 -53.95 -11.75 -13.11
N GLY A 320 -54.17 -12.86 -13.80
CA GLY A 320 -54.77 -12.88 -15.14
C GLY A 320 -53.95 -12.21 -16.24
N ASN A 321 -52.64 -12.15 -16.09
CA ASN A 321 -51.74 -11.50 -17.05
C ASN A 321 -51.60 -12.35 -18.31
N LYS A 322 -51.78 -11.73 -19.46
CA LYS A 322 -51.43 -12.29 -20.77
C LYS A 322 -50.36 -11.43 -21.41
N THR A 323 -49.30 -12.08 -21.94
CA THR A 323 -48.15 -11.38 -22.54
C THR A 323 -47.98 -11.81 -23.99
N ILE A 324 -47.83 -10.85 -24.88
CA ILE A 324 -47.58 -11.06 -26.31
C ILE A 324 -46.21 -10.51 -26.64
N THR A 325 -45.34 -11.35 -27.24
CA THR A 325 -44.05 -10.94 -27.75
C THR A 325 -44.18 -10.41 -29.18
N VAL A 326 -43.60 -9.24 -29.44
CA VAL A 326 -43.44 -8.62 -30.75
C VAL A 326 -41.98 -8.61 -31.11
N GLY A 327 -41.53 -9.49 -32.00
CA GLY A 327 -40.13 -9.75 -32.30
C GLY A 327 -39.42 -8.70 -33.14
N LYS A 328 -40.17 -7.74 -33.71
CA LYS A 328 -39.58 -6.68 -34.56
C LYS A 328 -39.63 -5.33 -33.86
N ASN A 329 -38.45 -4.72 -33.65
CA ASN A 329 -38.35 -3.42 -32.97
C ASN A 329 -38.89 -2.21 -33.75
N LYS A 330 -39.15 -2.39 -35.05
CA LYS A 330 -39.80 -1.37 -35.90
C LYS A 330 -41.31 -1.37 -35.71
N THR A 331 -41.93 -2.46 -35.21
CA THR A 331 -43.36 -2.59 -34.98
C THR A 331 -43.75 -1.79 -33.75
N THR A 332 -44.74 -0.91 -33.89
CA THR A 332 -45.21 -0.02 -32.82
C THR A 332 -46.68 -0.17 -32.48
N SER A 333 -47.35 -1.23 -33.00
CA SER A 333 -48.73 -1.53 -32.67
C SER A 333 -49.02 -3.02 -32.65
N LYS A 334 -50.06 -3.43 -31.92
CA LYS A 334 -50.56 -4.79 -31.89
C LYS A 334 -52.05 -4.77 -31.63
N SER A 335 -52.83 -5.51 -32.42
CA SER A 335 -54.23 -5.80 -32.15
C SER A 335 -54.36 -7.07 -31.32
N VAL A 336 -55.27 -7.05 -30.37
CA VAL A 336 -55.66 -8.18 -29.52
C VAL A 336 -57.16 -8.40 -29.69
N SER A 337 -57.55 -9.62 -30.02
CA SER A 337 -58.93 -10.03 -30.25
C SER A 337 -59.30 -11.21 -29.36
N LYS A 338 -60.54 -11.69 -29.50
CA LYS A 338 -61.10 -12.83 -28.75
C LYS A 338 -61.11 -12.59 -27.24
N LEU A 339 -61.38 -11.35 -26.85
CA LEU A 339 -61.60 -10.93 -25.47
C LEU A 339 -63.07 -10.86 -25.11
N SER A 340 -63.35 -10.79 -23.82
CA SER A 340 -64.73 -10.56 -23.35
C SER A 340 -65.22 -9.19 -23.82
N ALA A 341 -66.45 -9.10 -24.30
CA ALA A 341 -67.12 -7.85 -24.69
C ALA A 341 -67.38 -6.98 -23.44
N LYS A 342 -67.40 -5.64 -23.61
CA LYS A 342 -67.72 -4.68 -22.54
C LYS A 342 -66.85 -4.88 -21.28
N LYS A 343 -65.64 -5.48 -21.42
CA LYS A 343 -64.74 -5.76 -20.31
C LYS A 343 -63.56 -4.76 -20.30
N LYS A 344 -63.25 -4.21 -19.13
CA LYS A 344 -62.09 -3.30 -18.95
C LYS A 344 -60.81 -4.10 -18.86
N TYR A 345 -59.80 -3.68 -19.65
CA TYR A 345 -58.43 -4.22 -19.66
C TYR A 345 -57.44 -3.11 -19.41
N TYR A 346 -56.33 -3.44 -18.69
CA TYR A 346 -55.16 -2.59 -18.49
C TYR A 346 -54.04 -3.15 -19.36
N VAL A 347 -53.31 -2.25 -20.06
CA VAL A 347 -52.30 -2.63 -21.05
C VAL A 347 -51.04 -1.87 -20.77
N ARG A 348 -49.92 -2.60 -20.74
CA ARG A 348 -48.56 -2.03 -20.60
C ARG A 348 -47.64 -2.69 -21.58
N VAL A 349 -46.49 -2.01 -21.86
CA VAL A 349 -45.47 -2.46 -22.80
C VAL A 349 -44.08 -2.34 -22.19
N ARG A 350 -43.19 -3.24 -22.58
CA ARG A 350 -41.74 -3.12 -22.30
C ARG A 350 -40.95 -3.49 -23.53
N THR A 351 -39.71 -3.03 -23.60
CA THR A 351 -38.71 -3.45 -24.60
C THR A 351 -37.97 -4.69 -24.11
N TYR A 352 -37.41 -5.46 -25.04
CA TYR A 352 -36.42 -6.45 -24.74
C TYR A 352 -35.30 -6.47 -25.76
N LYS A 353 -34.11 -6.91 -25.32
CA LYS A 353 -32.96 -7.23 -26.17
C LYS A 353 -32.58 -8.68 -25.97
N THR A 354 -32.45 -9.44 -27.05
CA THR A 354 -31.84 -10.77 -27.01
C THR A 354 -30.31 -10.63 -27.09
N VAL A 355 -29.63 -11.21 -26.13
CA VAL A 355 -28.17 -11.21 -26.03
C VAL A 355 -27.67 -12.64 -25.84
N LYS A 356 -26.43 -12.92 -26.22
CA LYS A 356 -25.75 -14.19 -25.89
C LYS A 356 -25.08 -14.08 -24.53
N VAL A 357 -25.38 -15.01 -23.62
CA VAL A 357 -24.73 -15.15 -22.32
C VAL A 357 -24.29 -16.61 -22.21
N ASN A 358 -23.00 -16.85 -22.11
CA ASN A 358 -22.43 -18.20 -22.11
C ASN A 358 -22.96 -19.08 -23.27
N GLY A 359 -23.00 -18.51 -24.49
CA GLY A 359 -23.47 -19.20 -25.70
C GLY A 359 -24.99 -19.28 -25.86
N LYS A 360 -25.79 -19.05 -24.79
CA LYS A 360 -27.25 -19.15 -24.80
C LYS A 360 -27.93 -17.80 -25.04
N ASN A 361 -29.03 -17.80 -25.81
CA ASN A 361 -29.84 -16.61 -26.01
C ASN A 361 -30.66 -16.28 -24.76
N VAL A 362 -30.47 -15.07 -24.23
CA VAL A 362 -31.18 -14.58 -23.05
C VAL A 362 -31.86 -13.26 -23.40
N LYS A 363 -33.12 -13.07 -23.00
CA LYS A 363 -33.83 -11.80 -23.12
C LYS A 363 -33.57 -10.95 -21.90
N LEU A 364 -33.08 -9.73 -22.11
CA LEU A 364 -33.00 -8.68 -21.07
C LEU A 364 -34.10 -7.67 -21.31
N TYR A 365 -34.78 -7.24 -20.27
CA TYR A 365 -35.99 -6.44 -20.35
C TYR A 365 -35.81 -5.06 -19.71
N SER A 366 -36.50 -4.06 -20.28
CA SER A 366 -36.76 -2.81 -19.56
C SER A 366 -37.79 -3.00 -18.47
N GLY A 367 -37.96 -2.01 -17.61
CA GLY A 367 -39.16 -1.90 -16.79
C GLY A 367 -40.42 -1.79 -17.66
N TRP A 368 -41.57 -2.16 -17.10
CA TRP A 368 -42.88 -1.97 -17.74
C TRP A 368 -43.22 -0.49 -17.82
N SER A 369 -43.90 -0.07 -18.90
CA SER A 369 -44.52 1.27 -19.02
C SER A 369 -45.65 1.47 -17.99
N LYS A 370 -46.02 2.73 -17.78
CA LYS A 370 -47.32 3.03 -17.16
C LYS A 370 -48.42 2.36 -18.00
N ALA A 371 -49.39 1.77 -17.32
CA ALA A 371 -50.52 1.13 -17.99
C ALA A 371 -51.56 2.15 -18.46
N LYS A 372 -52.20 1.84 -19.59
CA LYS A 372 -53.44 2.52 -20.01
C LYS A 372 -54.58 1.51 -20.01
N SER A 373 -55.79 1.97 -19.72
CA SER A 373 -56.98 1.12 -19.74
C SER A 373 -57.83 1.32 -20.99
N VAL A 374 -58.59 0.30 -21.33
CA VAL A 374 -59.55 0.31 -22.43
C VAL A 374 -60.73 -0.63 -22.11
N THR A 375 -61.88 -0.27 -22.47
CA THR A 375 -63.08 -1.16 -22.42
C THR A 375 -63.37 -1.66 -23.82
N THR A 376 -63.44 -2.98 -24.00
CA THR A 376 -63.76 -3.64 -25.31
C THR A 376 -65.17 -3.29 -25.77
N LYS A 377 -65.36 -3.21 -27.10
CA LYS A 377 -66.72 -3.05 -27.69
C LYS A 377 -67.44 -4.40 -27.75
N LYS A 378 -68.78 -4.33 -27.88
CA LYS A 378 -69.63 -5.48 -28.12
C LYS A 378 -69.31 -6.19 -29.44
#